data_5f3d1335ab02dfb225b732105fcf881b
#
_entry.id   5f3d1335ab02dfb225b732105fcf881b
#
_cell.length_a   1.000
_cell.length_b   1.000
_cell.length_c   1.000
_cell.angle_alpha   90.00
_cell.angle_beta   90.00
_cell.angle_gamma   90.00
#
_symmetry.space_group_name_H-M   'P 1'
#
loop_
_entity.id
_entity.type
_entity.pdbx_description
1 polymer ?
#
loop_
_entity_poly.entity_id
_entity_poly.type
_entity_poly.pdbx_seq_one_letter_code
_entity_poly.pdbx_strand_id
1 'polypeptide(L)'
;MDIKKRLLLLLLCFISIVPSIAQRDHIDISNYILCINSYAESSPWSNRMISTVTEYVQKDPQLALYAEHMNMLMIENDSTLAEFKLSISQKYKRHRPRLLILLGNPALLMRDEYRELWGDIPIVLCSEENYLGPQETYTKKQAIATADRTPLTQLADPYNMVLLYSNLYLDENIQLICHIVPEIKKFIFIGDARQINQTNNLDIRNKLKKTHPNVEYQFITPQDMTTNQLLDSLYFVDPKTTGV
;
A
#
# COMPACT_ATOMS: atom_id res chain seq x y z
N MET A 1 -64.94 -13.53 32.07
CA MET A 1 -64.17 -12.96 30.95
C MET A 1 -63.70 -14.14 30.11
N ASP A 2 -64.17 -14.19 28.89
CA ASP A 2 -64.07 -15.34 28.00
C ASP A 2 -62.61 -15.64 27.66
N ILE A 3 -62.20 -16.93 27.69
CA ILE A 3 -60.86 -17.40 27.43
C ILE A 3 -60.31 -16.85 26.10
N LYS A 4 -61.19 -16.70 25.10
CA LYS A 4 -60.82 -16.11 23.81
C LYS A 4 -60.39 -14.63 23.92
N LYS A 5 -61.00 -13.85 24.81
CA LYS A 5 -60.62 -12.43 25.06
C LYS A 5 -59.29 -12.35 25.80
N ARG A 6 -58.95 -13.29 26.67
CA ARG A 6 -57.66 -13.35 27.36
C ARG A 6 -56.52 -13.72 26.40
N LEU A 7 -56.79 -14.65 25.47
CA LEU A 7 -55.80 -15.06 24.48
C LEU A 7 -55.52 -13.93 23.46
N LEU A 8 -56.58 -13.18 23.07
CA LEU A 8 -56.45 -12.03 22.17
C LEU A 8 -55.64 -10.86 22.84
N LEU A 9 -55.84 -10.63 24.11
CA LEU A 9 -55.10 -9.62 24.87
C LEU A 9 -53.60 -10.01 25.03
N LEU A 10 -53.31 -11.30 25.28
CA LEU A 10 -51.94 -11.81 25.32
C LEU A 10 -51.26 -11.72 23.94
N LEU A 11 -51.96 -12.02 22.85
CA LEU A 11 -51.42 -11.88 21.51
C LEU A 11 -51.11 -10.40 21.15
N LEU A 12 -52.00 -9.46 21.54
CA LEU A 12 -51.78 -8.04 21.35
C LEU A 12 -50.58 -7.50 22.21
N CYS A 13 -50.37 -8.02 23.42
CA CYS A 13 -49.19 -7.67 24.21
C CYS A 13 -47.87 -8.20 23.63
N PHE A 14 -47.89 -9.33 22.94
CA PHE A 14 -46.71 -9.87 22.25
C PHE A 14 -46.33 -9.10 20.99
N ILE A 15 -47.31 -8.50 20.29
CA ILE A 15 -47.07 -7.69 19.09
C ILE A 15 -46.50 -6.30 19.45
N SER A 16 -46.69 -5.79 20.66
CA SER A 16 -46.18 -4.51 21.11
C SER A 16 -44.76 -4.56 21.71
N ILE A 17 -44.13 -5.74 21.84
CA ILE A 17 -42.79 -5.91 22.41
C ILE A 17 -41.70 -6.05 21.32
N VAL A 18 -42.05 -6.10 20.01
CA VAL A 18 -41.13 -6.40 18.91
C VAL A 18 -40.59 -5.17 18.10
N PRO A 19 -40.77 -3.92 18.44
CA PRO A 19 -40.11 -2.88 17.66
C PRO A 19 -38.99 -2.11 18.37
N SER A 20 -38.27 -2.70 19.31
CA SER A 20 -37.16 -1.96 19.94
C SER A 20 -35.74 -2.51 19.71
N ILE A 21 -35.58 -3.50 18.82
CA ILE A 21 -34.24 -4.07 18.53
C ILE A 21 -33.71 -3.67 17.14
N ALA A 22 -34.46 -2.93 16.35
CA ALA A 22 -34.11 -2.61 14.95
C ALA A 22 -33.78 -1.14 14.68
N GLN A 23 -33.48 -0.37 15.68
CA GLN A 23 -32.82 0.93 15.47
C GLN A 23 -31.35 0.78 15.86
N ARG A 24 -30.63 -0.14 15.21
CA ARG A 24 -29.23 0.08 14.92
C ARG A 24 -29.22 1.25 13.94
N ASP A 25 -28.59 2.35 14.35
CA ASP A 25 -28.25 3.42 13.44
C ASP A 25 -27.76 2.78 12.15
N HIS A 26 -28.55 2.89 11.08
CA HIS A 26 -28.10 2.57 9.75
C HIS A 26 -27.03 3.61 9.44
N ILE A 27 -25.77 3.29 9.78
CA ILE A 27 -24.63 3.99 9.19
C ILE A 27 -24.90 3.91 7.70
N ASP A 28 -25.10 5.05 7.09
CA ASP A 28 -25.24 5.13 5.64
C ASP A 28 -23.96 4.52 5.06
N ILE A 29 -24.08 3.29 4.54
CA ILE A 29 -22.93 2.51 4.04
C ILE A 29 -22.19 3.27 2.92
N SER A 30 -22.86 4.24 2.29
CA SER A 30 -22.26 5.16 1.32
C SER A 30 -21.35 6.22 1.97
N ASN A 31 -21.41 6.44 3.27
CA ASN A 31 -20.62 7.43 3.99
C ASN A 31 -19.33 6.82 4.58
N TYR A 32 -18.47 6.29 3.72
CA TYR A 32 -17.21 5.71 4.15
C TYR A 32 -16.04 6.07 3.23
N ILE A 33 -14.85 5.97 3.79
CA ILE A 33 -13.56 6.04 3.10
C ILE A 33 -13.07 4.61 2.93
N LEU A 34 -12.61 4.25 1.72
CA LEU A 34 -11.95 2.99 1.46
C LEU A 34 -10.45 3.21 1.28
N CYS A 35 -9.66 2.57 2.10
CA CYS A 35 -8.21 2.55 1.99
C CYS A 35 -7.76 1.23 1.37
N ILE A 36 -7.08 1.27 0.22
CA ILE A 36 -6.42 0.11 -0.39
C ILE A 36 -4.92 0.23 -0.12
N ASN A 37 -4.42 -0.67 0.71
CA ASN A 37 -3.03 -0.71 1.14
C ASN A 37 -2.25 -1.77 0.36
N SER A 38 -1.23 -1.37 -0.39
CA SER A 38 -0.36 -2.29 -1.14
C SER A 38 0.48 -3.20 -0.25
N TYR A 39 0.67 -2.82 1.00
CA TYR A 39 1.54 -3.52 1.96
C TYR A 39 0.75 -4.49 2.85
N ALA A 40 1.50 -5.29 3.62
CA ALA A 40 0.91 -6.08 4.70
C ALA A 40 0.31 -5.17 5.79
N GLU A 41 -0.68 -5.68 6.50
CA GLU A 41 -1.30 -4.99 7.64
C GLU A 41 -0.28 -4.57 8.69
N SER A 42 0.77 -5.38 8.90
CA SER A 42 1.84 -5.11 9.85
C SER A 42 2.90 -4.09 9.39
N SER A 43 2.79 -3.54 8.18
CA SER A 43 3.77 -2.57 7.65
C SER A 43 3.75 -1.26 8.46
N PRO A 44 4.88 -0.86 9.10
CA PRO A 44 4.90 0.32 9.97
C PRO A 44 4.52 1.61 9.27
N TRP A 45 4.95 1.78 8.00
CA TRP A 45 4.69 2.98 7.22
C TRP A 45 3.19 3.14 6.94
N SER A 46 2.55 2.14 6.35
CA SER A 46 1.13 2.19 6.00
C SER A 46 0.23 2.18 7.24
N ASN A 47 0.61 1.44 8.30
CA ASN A 47 -0.14 1.44 9.55
C ASN A 47 -0.21 2.81 10.19
N ARG A 48 0.89 3.56 10.20
CA ARG A 48 0.88 4.92 10.74
C ARG A 48 -0.07 5.82 9.96
N MET A 49 -0.09 5.70 8.63
CA MET A 49 -1.03 6.47 7.79
C MET A 49 -2.48 6.09 8.06
N ILE A 50 -2.79 4.79 8.09
CA ILE A 50 -4.14 4.29 8.39
C ILE A 50 -4.58 4.73 9.79
N SER A 51 -3.71 4.63 10.81
CA SER A 51 -4.02 5.09 12.17
C SER A 51 -4.34 6.58 12.21
N THR A 52 -3.55 7.41 11.51
CA THR A 52 -3.79 8.85 11.44
C THR A 52 -5.15 9.15 10.80
N VAL A 53 -5.48 8.49 9.68
CA VAL A 53 -6.79 8.64 9.04
C VAL A 53 -7.91 8.17 9.97
N THR A 54 -7.71 7.06 10.68
CA THR A 54 -8.67 6.53 11.66
C THR A 54 -8.98 7.55 12.76
N GLU A 55 -7.96 8.21 13.32
CA GLU A 55 -8.13 9.24 14.34
C GLU A 55 -8.98 10.43 13.84
N TYR A 56 -8.86 10.78 12.55
CA TYR A 56 -9.70 11.83 11.96
C TYR A 56 -11.13 11.36 11.70
N VAL A 57 -11.31 10.16 11.18
CA VAL A 57 -12.62 9.56 10.90
C VAL A 57 -13.43 9.38 12.17
N GLN A 58 -12.80 8.98 13.28
CA GLN A 58 -13.46 8.82 14.59
C GLN A 58 -14.08 10.12 15.15
N LYS A 59 -13.70 11.28 14.62
CA LYS A 59 -14.31 12.57 15.02
C LYS A 59 -15.69 12.80 14.39
N ASP A 60 -16.01 12.08 13.33
CA ASP A 60 -17.31 12.11 12.67
C ASP A 60 -18.00 10.75 12.81
N PRO A 61 -19.00 10.61 13.70
CA PRO A 61 -19.67 9.32 13.93
C PRO A 61 -20.47 8.82 12.72
N GLN A 62 -20.68 9.65 11.70
CA GLN A 62 -21.36 9.24 10.46
C GLN A 62 -20.39 8.71 9.40
N LEU A 63 -19.08 8.85 9.59
CA LEU A 63 -18.06 8.43 8.63
C LEU A 63 -17.38 7.15 9.11
N ALA A 64 -17.25 6.18 8.21
CA ALA A 64 -16.50 4.94 8.48
C ALA A 64 -15.21 4.88 7.64
N LEU A 65 -14.22 4.14 8.12
CA LEU A 65 -13.02 3.77 7.37
C LEU A 65 -12.94 2.26 7.22
N TYR A 66 -12.77 1.78 6.01
CA TYR A 66 -12.45 0.40 5.70
C TYR A 66 -11.06 0.34 5.08
N ALA A 67 -10.24 -0.61 5.53
CA ALA A 67 -8.91 -0.84 4.98
C ALA A 67 -8.81 -2.26 4.41
N GLU A 68 -8.34 -2.37 3.18
CA GLU A 68 -8.06 -3.62 2.50
C GLU A 68 -6.57 -3.70 2.19
N HIS A 69 -5.97 -4.85 2.50
CA HIS A 69 -4.53 -5.05 2.38
C HIS A 69 -4.22 -6.01 1.22
N MET A 70 -3.58 -5.50 0.17
CA MET A 70 -3.14 -6.32 -0.97
C MET A 70 -2.05 -7.30 -0.59
N ASN A 71 -1.19 -6.89 0.35
CA ASN A 71 0.00 -7.63 0.74
C ASN A 71 0.83 -8.09 -0.49
N MET A 72 1.29 -7.12 -1.30
CA MET A 72 1.99 -7.37 -2.56
C MET A 72 3.20 -8.31 -2.42
N LEU A 73 3.75 -8.45 -1.21
CA LEU A 73 4.83 -9.41 -0.98
C LEU A 73 4.38 -10.88 -1.20
N MET A 74 3.11 -11.17 -0.91
CA MET A 74 2.51 -12.50 -1.07
C MET A 74 1.84 -12.70 -2.44
N ILE A 75 1.71 -11.65 -3.25
CA ILE A 75 1.22 -11.77 -4.63
C ILE A 75 2.39 -12.23 -5.51
N GLU A 76 2.27 -13.44 -6.06
CA GLU A 76 3.35 -14.10 -6.81
C GLU A 76 3.15 -14.04 -8.33
N ASN A 77 1.92 -13.75 -8.78
CA ASN A 77 1.57 -13.75 -10.20
C ASN A 77 0.29 -12.92 -10.46
N ASP A 78 0.00 -12.71 -11.74
CA ASP A 78 -1.16 -11.93 -12.18
C ASP A 78 -2.52 -12.56 -11.79
N SER A 79 -2.59 -13.89 -11.65
CA SER A 79 -3.83 -14.58 -11.22
C SER A 79 -4.18 -14.21 -9.78
N THR A 80 -3.20 -14.25 -8.87
CA THR A 80 -3.40 -13.88 -7.46
C THR A 80 -3.79 -12.40 -7.33
N LEU A 81 -3.20 -11.52 -8.15
CA LEU A 81 -3.61 -10.13 -8.20
C LEU A 81 -5.05 -9.97 -8.73
N ALA A 82 -5.42 -10.73 -9.77
CA ALA A 82 -6.78 -10.71 -10.32
C ALA A 82 -7.82 -11.20 -9.30
N GLU A 83 -7.50 -12.20 -8.49
CA GLU A 83 -8.35 -12.67 -7.39
C GLU A 83 -8.58 -11.56 -6.35
N PHE A 84 -7.53 -10.83 -5.96
CA PHE A 84 -7.67 -9.68 -5.07
C PHE A 84 -8.57 -8.60 -5.69
N LYS A 85 -8.35 -8.22 -6.94
CA LYS A 85 -9.19 -7.27 -7.69
C LYS A 85 -10.66 -7.70 -7.70
N LEU A 86 -10.91 -8.97 -7.98
CA LEU A 86 -12.26 -9.54 -7.99
C LEU A 86 -12.91 -9.47 -6.60
N SER A 87 -12.17 -9.78 -5.54
CA SER A 87 -12.67 -9.74 -4.17
C SER A 87 -13.12 -8.33 -3.77
N ILE A 88 -12.32 -7.31 -4.09
CA ILE A 88 -12.66 -5.90 -3.87
C ILE A 88 -13.91 -5.51 -4.67
N SER A 89 -13.95 -5.88 -5.95
CA SER A 89 -15.11 -5.60 -6.81
C SER A 89 -16.39 -6.22 -6.27
N GLN A 90 -16.35 -7.49 -5.85
CA GLN A 90 -17.51 -8.17 -5.28
C GLN A 90 -17.97 -7.56 -3.95
N LYS A 91 -17.02 -7.22 -3.08
CA LYS A 91 -17.31 -6.69 -1.75
C LYS A 91 -17.94 -5.30 -1.81
N TYR A 92 -17.46 -4.44 -2.71
CA TYR A 92 -17.79 -3.01 -2.70
C TYR A 92 -18.64 -2.53 -3.88
N LYS A 93 -18.99 -3.37 -4.86
CA LYS A 93 -19.73 -2.97 -6.09
C LYS A 93 -21.05 -2.24 -5.85
N ARG A 94 -21.72 -2.51 -4.73
CA ARG A 94 -23.05 -1.93 -4.42
C ARG A 94 -22.97 -0.64 -3.62
N HIS A 95 -21.80 -0.27 -3.15
CA HIS A 95 -21.62 0.83 -2.22
C HIS A 95 -20.42 1.65 -2.65
N ARG A 96 -20.65 2.82 -3.25
CA ARG A 96 -19.59 3.73 -3.66
C ARG A 96 -18.98 4.41 -2.44
N PRO A 97 -17.65 4.34 -2.19
CA PRO A 97 -17.00 5.13 -1.16
C PRO A 97 -17.03 6.63 -1.50
N ARG A 98 -16.95 7.49 -0.50
CA ARG A 98 -16.80 8.95 -0.70
C ARG A 98 -15.41 9.33 -1.18
N LEU A 99 -14.41 8.56 -0.75
CA LEU A 99 -13.00 8.80 -1.02
C LEU A 99 -12.27 7.46 -1.08
N LEU A 100 -11.36 7.32 -2.03
CA LEU A 100 -10.33 6.28 -2.04
C LEU A 100 -9.02 6.85 -1.49
N ILE A 101 -8.39 6.11 -0.58
CA ILE A 101 -7.01 6.34 -0.18
C ILE A 101 -6.20 5.13 -0.65
N LEU A 102 -5.21 5.37 -1.51
CA LEU A 102 -4.33 4.35 -2.03
C LEU A 102 -2.95 4.50 -1.38
N LEU A 103 -2.47 3.44 -0.72
CA LEU A 103 -1.17 3.41 -0.09
C LEU A 103 -0.23 2.51 -0.89
N GLY A 104 0.76 3.13 -1.52
CA GLY A 104 1.72 2.49 -2.42
C GLY A 104 1.21 2.37 -3.87
N ASN A 105 2.14 2.41 -4.82
CA ASN A 105 1.85 2.40 -6.25
C ASN A 105 1.07 1.16 -6.75
N PRO A 106 1.30 -0.06 -6.21
CA PRO A 106 0.54 -1.22 -6.66
C PRO A 106 -0.98 -1.08 -6.50
N ALA A 107 -1.47 -0.33 -5.51
CA ALA A 107 -2.91 -0.07 -5.37
C ALA A 107 -3.50 0.68 -6.58
N LEU A 108 -2.67 1.42 -7.33
CA LEU A 108 -3.08 2.11 -8.55
C LEU A 108 -3.24 1.16 -9.76
N LEU A 109 -2.78 -0.09 -9.67
CA LEU A 109 -3.03 -1.11 -10.69
C LEU A 109 -4.52 -1.46 -10.85
N MET A 110 -5.35 -1.03 -9.89
CA MET A 110 -6.82 -1.21 -9.93
C MET A 110 -7.57 0.08 -10.37
N ARG A 111 -6.90 1.08 -10.91
CA ARG A 111 -7.54 2.39 -11.22
C ARG A 111 -8.71 2.28 -12.20
N ASP A 112 -8.60 1.39 -13.19
CA ASP A 112 -9.65 1.19 -14.18
C ASP A 112 -10.86 0.49 -13.57
N GLU A 113 -10.63 -0.51 -12.70
CA GLU A 113 -11.67 -1.19 -11.92
C GLU A 113 -12.39 -0.20 -10.97
N TYR A 114 -11.67 0.72 -10.34
CA TYR A 114 -12.30 1.74 -9.50
C TYR A 114 -13.24 2.64 -10.31
N ARG A 115 -12.80 3.04 -11.52
CA ARG A 115 -13.62 3.84 -12.42
C ARG A 115 -14.84 3.10 -12.93
N GLU A 116 -14.70 1.82 -13.28
CA GLU A 116 -15.82 0.97 -13.70
C GLU A 116 -16.83 0.76 -12.58
N LEU A 117 -16.36 0.55 -11.35
CA LEU A 117 -17.24 0.30 -10.19
C LEU A 117 -17.98 1.55 -9.73
N TRP A 118 -17.30 2.70 -9.69
CA TRP A 118 -17.78 3.88 -8.95
C TRP A 118 -17.75 5.20 -9.73
N GLY A 119 -17.31 5.16 -10.99
CA GLY A 119 -17.17 6.36 -11.81
C GLY A 119 -16.04 7.28 -11.34
N ASP A 120 -16.24 8.58 -11.46
CA ASP A 120 -15.27 9.61 -11.06
C ASP A 120 -15.32 9.80 -9.53
N ILE A 121 -14.56 8.99 -8.81
CA ILE A 121 -14.41 9.05 -7.36
C ILE A 121 -13.15 9.83 -6.98
N PRO A 122 -13.16 10.68 -5.92
CA PRO A 122 -11.94 11.31 -5.42
C PRO A 122 -10.94 10.25 -4.92
N ILE A 123 -9.67 10.41 -5.30
CA ILE A 123 -8.57 9.50 -4.93
C ILE A 123 -7.45 10.31 -4.28
N VAL A 124 -6.90 9.82 -3.17
CA VAL A 124 -5.63 10.27 -2.61
C VAL A 124 -4.65 9.12 -2.71
N LEU A 125 -3.60 9.28 -3.52
CA LEU A 125 -2.51 8.33 -3.61
C LEU A 125 -1.34 8.79 -2.75
N CYS A 126 -0.95 7.96 -1.79
CA CYS A 126 0.29 8.13 -1.01
C CYS A 126 1.31 7.11 -1.52
N SER A 127 2.45 7.58 -2.02
CA SER A 127 3.43 6.78 -2.72
C SER A 127 4.86 7.03 -2.27
N GLU A 128 5.71 6.02 -2.41
CA GLU A 128 7.16 6.12 -2.23
C GLU A 128 7.88 6.39 -3.57
N GLU A 129 7.17 6.30 -4.70
CA GLU A 129 7.71 6.51 -6.04
C GLU A 129 6.82 7.49 -6.81
N ASN A 130 7.39 8.25 -7.74
CA ASN A 130 6.67 9.21 -8.58
C ASN A 130 6.24 8.66 -9.95
N TYR A 131 6.30 7.34 -10.12
CA TYR A 131 5.94 6.62 -11.36
C TYR A 131 5.22 5.31 -11.05
N LEU A 132 4.53 4.78 -12.05
CA LEU A 132 3.98 3.42 -12.08
C LEU A 132 4.68 2.62 -13.18
N GLY A 133 5.01 1.38 -12.90
CA GLY A 133 5.51 0.42 -13.88
C GLY A 133 4.42 -0.51 -14.42
N PRO A 134 4.77 -1.41 -15.36
CA PRO A 134 3.90 -2.49 -15.81
C PRO A 134 3.49 -3.40 -14.65
N GLN A 135 2.26 -3.90 -14.67
CA GLN A 135 1.71 -4.76 -13.62
C GLN A 135 2.62 -5.96 -13.31
N GLU A 136 3.16 -6.58 -14.36
CA GLU A 136 4.01 -7.76 -14.23
C GLU A 136 5.30 -7.51 -13.42
N THR A 137 5.82 -6.28 -13.38
CA THR A 137 7.02 -5.97 -12.58
C THR A 137 6.73 -6.05 -11.09
N TYR A 138 5.51 -5.74 -10.67
CA TYR A 138 5.07 -5.86 -9.27
C TYR A 138 4.79 -7.31 -8.88
N THR A 139 4.08 -8.07 -9.72
CA THR A 139 3.74 -9.47 -9.44
C THR A 139 4.96 -10.39 -9.50
N LYS A 140 5.90 -10.13 -10.42
CA LYS A 140 7.17 -10.86 -10.54
C LYS A 140 8.30 -10.29 -9.68
N LYS A 141 8.04 -9.21 -8.93
CA LYS A 141 9.04 -8.54 -8.06
C LYS A 141 10.31 -8.14 -8.82
N GLN A 142 10.13 -7.57 -10.01
CA GLN A 142 11.22 -7.18 -10.89
C GLN A 142 11.47 -5.67 -10.83
N ALA A 143 12.71 -5.26 -11.14
CA ALA A 143 13.04 -3.85 -11.29
C ALA A 143 12.29 -3.23 -12.47
N ILE A 144 11.80 -2.00 -12.30
CA ILE A 144 11.20 -1.22 -13.38
C ILE A 144 12.30 -0.44 -14.09
N ALA A 145 12.55 -0.76 -15.36
CA ALA A 145 13.49 -0.01 -16.17
C ALA A 145 12.98 1.44 -16.38
N THR A 146 13.90 2.39 -16.52
CA THR A 146 13.52 3.81 -16.67
C THR A 146 12.57 4.05 -17.86
N ALA A 147 12.70 3.29 -18.94
CA ALA A 147 11.85 3.39 -20.13
C ALA A 147 10.41 2.93 -19.87
N ASP A 148 10.19 2.09 -18.85
CA ASP A 148 8.89 1.50 -18.54
C ASP A 148 8.14 2.27 -17.42
N ARG A 149 8.71 3.39 -16.96
CA ARG A 149 8.15 4.22 -15.90
C ARG A 149 7.17 5.23 -16.45
N THR A 150 5.91 5.12 -16.09
CA THR A 150 4.89 6.13 -16.39
C THR A 150 4.78 7.10 -15.21
N PRO A 151 5.05 8.41 -15.39
CA PRO A 151 4.93 9.39 -14.30
C PRO A 151 3.52 9.41 -13.69
N LEU A 152 3.43 9.47 -12.36
CA LEU A 152 2.15 9.52 -11.66
C LEU A 152 1.33 10.77 -12.04
N THR A 153 1.98 11.88 -12.32
CA THR A 153 1.31 13.10 -12.80
C THR A 153 0.54 12.87 -14.09
N GLN A 154 1.10 12.11 -15.03
CA GLN A 154 0.42 11.73 -16.27
C GLN A 154 -0.77 10.80 -16.01
N LEU A 155 -0.67 9.94 -15.01
CA LEU A 155 -1.74 9.01 -14.63
C LEU A 155 -2.85 9.68 -13.81
N ALA A 156 -2.55 10.77 -13.11
CA ALA A 156 -3.52 11.47 -12.27
C ALA A 156 -4.54 12.28 -13.09
N ASP A 157 -4.11 12.88 -14.21
CA ASP A 157 -4.94 13.78 -15.03
C ASP A 157 -6.31 13.21 -15.42
N PRO A 158 -6.44 11.95 -15.87
CA PRO A 158 -7.73 11.39 -16.23
C PRO A 158 -8.57 10.92 -15.02
N TYR A 159 -8.05 11.04 -13.80
CA TYR A 159 -8.71 10.65 -12.55
C TYR A 159 -8.77 11.84 -11.60
N ASN A 160 -9.80 11.94 -10.80
CA ASN A 160 -9.92 12.93 -9.73
C ASN A 160 -8.96 12.56 -8.58
N MET A 161 -7.64 12.77 -8.79
CA MET A 161 -6.58 12.22 -7.95
C MET A 161 -5.64 13.29 -7.42
N VAL A 162 -5.40 13.25 -6.11
CA VAL A 162 -4.33 13.99 -5.42
C VAL A 162 -3.16 13.06 -5.17
N LEU A 163 -1.95 13.51 -5.54
CA LEU A 163 -0.72 12.76 -5.38
C LEU A 163 0.08 13.28 -4.19
N LEU A 164 0.39 12.38 -3.26
CA LEU A 164 1.31 12.60 -2.14
C LEU A 164 2.44 11.58 -2.27
N TYR A 165 3.61 12.01 -2.69
CA TYR A 165 4.78 11.14 -2.80
C TYR A 165 6.00 11.75 -2.14
N SER A 166 6.87 10.91 -1.60
CA SER A 166 8.18 11.30 -1.07
C SER A 166 9.27 11.03 -2.09
N ASN A 167 10.26 11.91 -2.14
CA ASN A 167 11.47 11.63 -2.91
C ASN A 167 12.35 10.64 -2.14
N LEU A 168 12.90 9.65 -2.83
CA LEU A 168 13.81 8.68 -2.23
C LEU A 168 15.22 9.25 -1.98
N TYR A 169 15.55 10.42 -2.58
CA TYR A 169 16.85 11.09 -2.43
C TYR A 169 18.06 10.14 -2.63
N LEU A 170 17.95 9.19 -3.60
CA LEU A 170 19.00 8.19 -3.83
C LEU A 170 20.35 8.83 -4.18
N ASP A 171 20.33 9.86 -5.02
CA ASP A 171 21.53 10.56 -5.45
C ASP A 171 22.21 11.27 -4.28
N GLU A 172 21.42 11.95 -3.46
CA GLU A 172 21.88 12.67 -2.28
C GLU A 172 22.41 11.69 -1.22
N ASN A 173 21.77 10.57 -1.02
CA ASN A 173 22.24 9.53 -0.09
C ASN A 173 23.56 8.91 -0.58
N ILE A 174 23.73 8.61 -1.87
CA ILE A 174 25.00 8.14 -2.43
C ILE A 174 26.10 9.17 -2.20
N GLN A 175 25.83 10.46 -2.50
CA GLN A 175 26.81 11.54 -2.29
C GLN A 175 27.18 11.69 -0.82
N LEU A 176 26.20 11.61 0.08
CA LEU A 176 26.43 11.68 1.53
C LEU A 176 27.33 10.54 2.00
N ILE A 177 27.04 9.30 1.58
CA ILE A 177 27.86 8.14 1.92
C ILE A 177 29.29 8.31 1.40
N CYS A 178 29.47 8.73 0.16
CA CYS A 178 30.80 8.99 -0.42
C CYS A 178 31.54 10.14 0.32
N HIS A 179 30.80 11.11 0.87
CA HIS A 179 31.41 12.17 1.69
C HIS A 179 31.86 11.67 3.07
N ILE A 180 31.04 10.80 3.70
CA ILE A 180 31.36 10.20 5.01
C ILE A 180 32.51 9.19 4.90
N VAL A 181 32.59 8.47 3.75
CA VAL A 181 33.62 7.46 3.46
C VAL A 181 34.45 7.92 2.24
N PRO A 182 35.40 8.85 2.40
CA PRO A 182 36.15 9.45 1.27
C PRO A 182 36.96 8.43 0.45
N GLU A 183 37.42 7.37 1.10
CA GLU A 183 38.18 6.28 0.47
C GLU A 183 37.31 5.08 0.07
N ILE A 184 36.06 5.33 -0.30
CA ILE A 184 35.10 4.26 -0.61
C ILE A 184 35.60 3.38 -1.75
N LYS A 185 35.64 2.06 -1.49
CA LYS A 185 35.98 1.02 -2.46
C LYS A 185 34.80 0.09 -2.70
N LYS A 186 33.86 0.03 -1.75
CA LYS A 186 32.70 -0.85 -1.81
C LYS A 186 31.44 -0.11 -1.34
N PHE A 187 30.34 -0.33 -2.04
CA PHE A 187 29.01 0.16 -1.69
C PHE A 187 28.07 -1.06 -1.53
N ILE A 188 27.43 -1.17 -0.37
CA ILE A 188 26.46 -2.24 -0.07
C ILE A 188 25.08 -1.62 0.04
N PHE A 189 24.11 -2.14 -0.71
CA PHE A 189 22.71 -1.83 -0.55
C PHE A 189 22.00 -3.04 0.02
N ILE A 190 21.26 -2.86 1.12
CA ILE A 190 20.48 -3.89 1.78
C ILE A 190 19.01 -3.61 1.51
N GLY A 191 18.31 -4.57 0.91
CA GLY A 191 16.89 -4.43 0.58
C GLY A 191 16.20 -5.78 0.44
N ASP A 192 14.89 -5.82 0.61
CA ASP A 192 14.10 -7.03 0.41
C ASP A 192 13.78 -7.28 -1.08
N ALA A 193 13.05 -8.37 -1.39
CA ALA A 193 12.71 -8.72 -2.78
C ALA A 193 11.53 -7.92 -3.35
N ARG A 194 10.96 -6.93 -2.63
CA ARG A 194 9.90 -6.09 -3.19
C ARG A 194 10.39 -5.36 -4.44
N GLN A 195 9.46 -5.16 -5.37
CA GLN A 195 9.73 -4.47 -6.64
C GLN A 195 10.50 -3.15 -6.43
N ILE A 196 10.12 -2.33 -5.45
CA ILE A 196 10.76 -1.05 -5.15
C ILE A 196 12.27 -1.20 -4.84
N ASN A 197 12.65 -2.20 -4.05
CA ASN A 197 14.06 -2.44 -3.73
C ASN A 197 14.83 -3.00 -4.92
N GLN A 198 14.20 -3.80 -5.80
CA GLN A 198 14.80 -4.23 -7.05
C GLN A 198 15.06 -3.04 -7.98
N THR A 199 14.11 -2.10 -8.04
CA THR A 199 14.27 -0.86 -8.84
C THR A 199 15.36 0.04 -8.25
N ASN A 200 15.37 0.24 -6.93
CA ASN A 200 16.43 1.01 -6.26
C ASN A 200 17.81 0.37 -6.47
N ASN A 201 17.90 -0.96 -6.40
CA ASN A 201 19.13 -1.70 -6.72
C ASN A 201 19.61 -1.40 -8.14
N LEU A 202 18.71 -1.44 -9.13
CA LEU A 202 19.03 -1.11 -10.51
C LEU A 202 19.53 0.34 -10.65
N ASP A 203 18.83 1.30 -10.03
CA ASP A 203 19.13 2.72 -10.11
C ASP A 203 20.46 3.06 -9.43
N ILE A 204 20.69 2.57 -8.21
CA ILE A 204 21.97 2.74 -7.47
C ILE A 204 23.12 2.17 -8.28
N ARG A 205 23.00 0.93 -8.77
CA ARG A 205 24.04 0.29 -9.58
C ARG A 205 24.37 1.09 -10.84
N ASN A 206 23.35 1.56 -11.56
CA ASN A 206 23.53 2.37 -12.76
C ASN A 206 24.17 3.73 -12.46
N LYS A 207 23.81 4.35 -11.33
CA LYS A 207 24.37 5.61 -10.88
C LYS A 207 25.84 5.44 -10.50
N LEU A 208 26.16 4.50 -9.62
CA LEU A 208 27.53 4.22 -9.19
C LEU A 208 28.44 3.88 -10.39
N LYS A 209 27.95 3.09 -11.34
CA LYS A 209 28.71 2.78 -12.55
C LYS A 209 29.09 4.01 -13.37
N LYS A 210 28.29 5.08 -13.34
CA LYS A 210 28.57 6.33 -14.03
C LYS A 210 29.45 7.29 -13.23
N THR A 211 29.21 7.39 -11.92
CA THR A 211 29.85 8.41 -11.05
C THR A 211 31.07 7.89 -10.30
N HIS A 212 31.09 6.60 -9.97
CA HIS A 212 32.14 5.95 -9.17
C HIS A 212 32.50 4.57 -9.78
N PRO A 213 33.01 4.49 -11.03
CA PRO A 213 33.18 3.24 -11.76
C PRO A 213 34.15 2.24 -11.12
N ASN A 214 35.00 2.71 -10.19
CA ASN A 214 35.97 1.89 -9.46
C ASN A 214 35.44 1.37 -8.12
N VAL A 215 34.20 1.73 -7.74
CA VAL A 215 33.56 1.26 -6.50
C VAL A 215 32.84 -0.06 -6.77
N GLU A 216 33.20 -1.10 -6.02
CA GLU A 216 32.45 -2.37 -6.02
C GLU A 216 31.04 -2.14 -5.50
N TYR A 217 30.04 -2.72 -6.14
CA TYR A 217 28.65 -2.65 -5.72
C TYR A 217 28.13 -4.03 -5.37
N GLN A 218 27.49 -4.14 -4.19
CA GLN A 218 26.84 -5.37 -3.73
C GLN A 218 25.40 -5.08 -3.29
N PHE A 219 24.45 -5.88 -3.77
CA PHE A 219 23.08 -5.89 -3.25
C PHE A 219 22.89 -7.12 -2.36
N ILE A 220 22.40 -6.92 -1.14
CA ILE A 220 22.12 -7.98 -0.18
C ILE A 220 20.60 -8.02 0.05
N THR A 221 19.99 -9.20 -0.21
CA THR A 221 18.59 -9.49 0.09
C THR A 221 18.50 -10.44 1.29
N PRO A 222 18.04 -9.97 2.46
CA PRO A 222 18.03 -10.80 3.68
C PRO A 222 17.00 -11.93 3.67
N GLN A 223 16.11 -12.02 2.68
CA GLN A 223 15.02 -13.00 2.66
C GLN A 223 15.46 -14.46 2.67
N ASP A 224 16.61 -14.74 2.05
CA ASP A 224 17.18 -16.09 1.99
C ASP A 224 18.28 -16.29 3.05
N MET A 225 18.40 -15.37 4.01
CA MET A 225 19.44 -15.37 5.03
C MET A 225 18.82 -15.45 6.43
N THR A 226 19.47 -16.16 7.33
CA THR A 226 19.25 -15.99 8.77
C THR A 226 19.83 -14.66 9.24
N THR A 227 19.35 -14.16 10.38
CA THR A 227 19.92 -12.95 10.99
C THR A 227 21.42 -13.07 11.21
N ASN A 228 21.92 -14.24 11.63
CA ASN A 228 23.36 -14.45 11.81
C ASN A 228 24.12 -14.37 10.50
N GLN A 229 23.61 -14.96 9.42
CA GLN A 229 24.26 -14.86 8.11
C GLN A 229 24.32 -13.42 7.59
N LEU A 230 23.28 -12.61 7.83
CA LEU A 230 23.30 -11.20 7.49
C LEU A 230 24.35 -10.45 8.34
N LEU A 231 24.38 -10.67 9.65
CA LEU A 231 25.35 -10.05 10.55
C LEU A 231 26.78 -10.46 10.18
N ASP A 232 27.02 -11.75 9.89
CA ASP A 232 28.32 -12.25 9.47
C ASP A 232 28.76 -11.60 8.14
N SER A 233 27.85 -11.39 7.20
CA SER A 233 28.17 -10.73 5.92
C SER A 233 28.57 -9.26 6.08
N LEU A 234 28.19 -8.61 7.19
CA LEU A 234 28.52 -7.22 7.51
C LEU A 234 29.68 -7.10 8.51
N TYR A 235 29.94 -8.14 9.30
CA TYR A 235 30.96 -8.09 10.37
C TYR A 235 32.38 -7.83 9.87
N PHE A 236 32.72 -8.37 8.69
CA PHE A 236 34.04 -8.24 8.09
C PHE A 236 34.15 -7.04 7.13
N VAL A 237 33.15 -6.19 7.08
CA VAL A 237 33.16 -4.98 6.24
C VAL A 237 34.05 -3.94 6.86
N ASP A 238 35.03 -3.43 6.10
CA ASP A 238 35.88 -2.33 6.54
C ASP A 238 35.12 -1.00 6.47
N PRO A 239 34.79 -0.36 7.63
CA PRO A 239 33.98 0.86 7.66
C PRO A 239 34.71 2.09 7.07
N LYS A 240 36.04 2.03 6.87
CA LYS A 240 36.81 3.13 6.26
C LYS A 240 36.69 3.15 4.74
N THR A 241 36.35 2.02 4.13
CA THR A 241 36.33 1.88 2.68
C THR A 241 34.99 1.36 2.14
N THR A 242 34.01 1.11 3.02
CA THR A 242 32.69 0.59 2.64
C THR A 242 31.58 1.51 3.10
N GLY A 243 30.68 1.88 2.17
CA GLY A 243 29.38 2.51 2.46
C GLY A 243 28.26 1.47 2.49
N VAL A 244 27.36 1.57 3.44
CA VAL A 244 26.18 0.68 3.58
C VAL A 244 24.91 1.50 3.63
#